data_ff36d4e45a8ac6168eaed693e83784fe
#
_entry.id   ff36d4e45a8ac6168eaed693e83784fe
#
_cell.length_a   1.000
_cell.length_b   1.000
_cell.length_c   1.000
_cell.angle_alpha   90.00
_cell.angle_beta   90.00
_cell.angle_gamma   90.00
#
_symmetry.space_group_name_H-M   'P 1'
#
loop_
_entity.id
_entity.type
_entity.pdbx_description
1 polymer ?
#
loop_
_entity_poly.entity_id
_entity_poly.type
_entity_poly.pdbx_seq_one_letter_code
_entity_poly.pdbx_strand_id
1 'polypeptide(L)'
;YPSCNIFAIDVNTGKAIASGRKKENQDSYFYRINLEAAKEILYQLRLRNLSGMILVDFINMTDHALEDALMEELSLLARKDPVHTRIVDITALGLVEITRKKIREPLDKQLKIC
;
A
#
# COMPACT_ATOMS: atom_id res chain seq x y z
N TYR A 1 10.58 -17.77 -2.93
CA TYR A 1 11.98 -17.56 -3.26
C TYR A 1 12.68 -16.83 -2.12
N PRO A 2 13.87 -17.30 -1.75
CA PRO A 2 14.60 -16.69 -0.64
C PRO A 2 14.94 -15.22 -0.86
N SER A 3 15.04 -14.80 -2.11
CA SER A 3 15.37 -13.42 -2.43
C SER A 3 14.16 -12.50 -2.50
N CYS A 4 12.95 -13.04 -2.40
CA CYS A 4 11.74 -12.24 -2.41
C CYS A 4 11.39 -11.82 -1.00
N ASN A 5 11.06 -10.56 -0.84
CA ASN A 5 10.66 -10.02 0.45
C ASN A 5 9.16 -9.86 0.51
N ILE A 6 8.61 -10.09 1.69
CA ILE A 6 7.22 -9.84 1.96
C ILE A 6 7.16 -8.90 3.16
N PHE A 7 6.50 -7.77 2.97
CA PHE A 7 6.34 -6.77 4.03
C PHE A 7 4.88 -6.66 4.39
N ALA A 8 4.61 -6.54 5.67
CA ALA A 8 3.25 -6.32 6.17
C ALA A 8 3.23 -4.99 6.90
N ILE A 9 2.28 -4.15 6.54
CA ILE A 9 2.15 -2.82 7.11
C ILE A 9 0.75 -2.68 7.66
N ASP A 10 0.65 -2.34 8.94
CA ASP A 10 -0.63 -2.18 9.62
C ASP A 10 -0.92 -0.70 9.85
N VAL A 11 -1.88 -0.17 9.13
CA VAL A 11 -2.37 1.19 9.31
C VAL A 11 -3.52 1.19 10.32
N ASN A 12 -4.21 0.06 10.44
CA ASN A 12 -5.37 -0.11 11.30
C ASN A 12 -4.93 -0.36 12.75
N THR A 13 -4.53 0.70 13.43
CA THR A 13 -3.91 0.58 14.74
C THR A 13 -4.89 0.47 15.90
N GLY A 14 -6.14 0.48 15.67
CA GLY A 14 -7.12 0.48 16.76
C GLY A 14 -7.29 1.84 17.43
N LYS A 15 -6.23 2.61 17.59
CA LYS A 15 -6.33 3.94 18.18
C LYS A 15 -7.15 4.89 17.33
N ALA A 16 -7.06 4.73 16.01
CA ALA A 16 -7.82 5.57 15.11
C ALA A 16 -9.31 5.31 15.19
N ILE A 17 -9.70 4.16 15.74
CA ILE A 17 -11.10 3.77 15.81
C ILE A 17 -11.80 4.37 17.02
N ALA A 18 -11.08 4.78 18.04
CA ALA A 18 -11.63 5.20 19.31
C ALA A 18 -12.07 6.65 19.32
N SER A 19 -12.60 7.18 18.24
CA SER A 19 -12.87 8.59 18.14
C SER A 19 -14.25 9.01 18.67
N GLY A 20 -15.19 8.08 18.75
CA GLY A 20 -16.56 8.41 19.12
C GLY A 20 -17.29 9.28 18.12
N ARG A 21 -16.76 9.44 16.93
CA ARG A 21 -17.37 10.25 15.88
C ARG A 21 -18.54 9.53 15.23
N LYS A 22 -19.42 10.31 14.60
CA LYS A 22 -20.48 9.72 13.80
C LYS A 22 -19.86 8.93 12.67
N LYS A 23 -20.60 7.90 12.22
CA LYS A 23 -20.09 6.98 11.20
C LYS A 23 -19.61 7.67 9.94
N GLU A 24 -20.34 8.66 9.48
CA GLU A 24 -19.97 9.40 8.27
C GLU A 24 -18.66 10.16 8.45
N ASN A 25 -18.49 10.76 9.62
CA ASN A 25 -17.26 11.49 9.93
C ASN A 25 -16.09 10.54 10.12
N GLN A 26 -16.37 9.32 10.61
CA GLN A 26 -15.34 8.32 10.77
C GLN A 26 -14.76 7.92 9.43
N ASP A 27 -15.60 7.69 8.43
CA ASP A 27 -15.13 7.28 7.11
C ASP A 27 -14.23 8.35 6.49
N SER A 28 -14.63 9.61 6.57
CA SER A 28 -13.80 10.71 6.06
C SER A 28 -12.47 10.78 6.79
N TYR A 29 -12.50 10.59 8.09
CA TYR A 29 -11.30 10.60 8.91
C TYR A 29 -10.38 9.43 8.56
N PHE A 30 -10.96 8.23 8.42
CA PHE A 30 -10.22 7.03 8.08
C PHE A 30 -9.62 7.14 6.67
N TYR A 31 -10.37 7.70 5.75
CA TYR A 31 -9.85 7.91 4.40
C TYR A 31 -8.62 8.80 4.41
N ARG A 32 -8.67 9.87 5.19
CA ARG A 32 -7.55 10.80 5.30
C ARG A 32 -6.31 10.12 5.88
N ILE A 33 -6.51 9.32 6.93
CA ILE A 33 -5.40 8.57 7.53
C ILE A 33 -4.84 7.57 6.53
N ASN A 34 -5.72 6.84 5.85
CA ASN A 34 -5.30 5.86 4.87
C ASN A 34 -4.54 6.52 3.71
N LEU A 35 -5.01 7.66 3.27
CA LEU A 35 -4.36 8.37 2.16
C LEU A 35 -2.96 8.86 2.55
N GLU A 36 -2.82 9.43 3.74
CA GLU A 36 -1.52 9.86 4.23
C GLU A 36 -0.58 8.67 4.39
N ALA A 37 -1.09 7.56 4.91
CA ALA A 37 -0.31 6.34 5.04
C ALA A 37 0.12 5.83 3.66
N ALA A 38 -0.79 5.85 2.68
CA ALA A 38 -0.47 5.42 1.33
C ALA A 38 0.67 6.23 0.74
N LYS A 39 0.62 7.54 0.90
CA LYS A 39 1.69 8.42 0.40
C LYS A 39 3.02 8.09 1.06
N GLU A 40 3.01 7.89 2.35
CA GLU A 40 4.24 7.56 3.07
C GLU A 40 4.78 6.19 2.67
N ILE A 41 3.90 5.21 2.53
CA ILE A 41 4.30 3.86 2.15
C ILE A 41 4.98 3.88 0.78
N LEU A 42 4.35 4.49 -0.20
CA LEU A 42 4.92 4.54 -1.56
C LEU A 42 6.23 5.33 -1.57
N TYR A 43 6.30 6.39 -0.78
CA TYR A 43 7.52 7.16 -0.63
C TYR A 43 8.65 6.31 -0.05
N GLN A 44 8.36 5.56 1.02
CA GLN A 44 9.38 4.72 1.67
C GLN A 44 9.82 3.56 0.77
N LEU A 45 8.90 2.97 0.03
CA LEU A 45 9.26 1.90 -0.90
C LEU A 45 10.25 2.41 -1.93
N ARG A 46 10.04 3.61 -2.44
CA ARG A 46 10.91 4.21 -3.43
C ARG A 46 12.23 4.65 -2.81
N LEU A 47 12.16 5.31 -1.65
CA LEU A 47 13.35 5.82 -0.98
C LEU A 47 14.32 4.70 -0.62
N ARG A 48 13.79 3.60 -0.12
CA ARG A 48 14.59 2.45 0.32
C ARG A 48 14.79 1.44 -0.80
N ASN A 49 14.19 1.67 -1.95
CA ASN A 49 14.22 0.77 -3.09
C ASN A 49 13.87 -0.66 -2.70
N LEU A 50 12.80 -0.80 -1.95
CA LEU A 50 12.33 -2.11 -1.51
C LEU A 50 11.64 -2.83 -2.66
N SER A 51 11.84 -4.12 -2.76
CA SER A 51 11.20 -4.94 -3.78
C SER A 51 10.55 -6.14 -3.13
N GLY A 52 9.54 -6.66 -3.80
CA GLY A 52 8.81 -7.82 -3.31
C GLY A 52 7.33 -7.52 -3.22
N MET A 53 6.68 -8.19 -2.28
CA MET A 53 5.25 -8.04 -2.05
C MET A 53 5.02 -7.25 -0.76
N ILE A 54 4.17 -6.27 -0.83
CA ILE A 54 3.80 -5.45 0.33
C ILE A 54 2.32 -5.61 0.55
N LEU A 55 1.94 -6.02 1.74
CA LEU A 55 0.54 -6.16 2.14
C LEU A 55 0.23 -5.06 3.13
N VAL A 56 -0.77 -4.27 2.83
CA VAL A 56 -1.14 -3.12 3.65
C VAL A 56 -2.53 -3.32 4.23
N ASP A 57 -2.63 -3.25 5.54
CA ASP A 57 -3.90 -3.35 6.24
C ASP A 57 -4.39 -1.94 6.57
N PHE A 58 -5.14 -1.37 5.63
CA PHE A 58 -5.72 -0.05 5.83
C PHE A 58 -6.90 -0.12 6.79
N ILE A 59 -7.26 1.03 7.34
CA ILE A 59 -8.44 1.13 8.20
C ILE A 59 -9.68 0.89 7.34
N ASN A 60 -10.56 0.01 7.81
CA ASN A 60 -11.79 -0.29 7.09
C ASN A 60 -12.70 0.91 7.00
N MET A 61 -13.19 1.16 5.81
CA MET A 61 -14.17 2.21 5.56
C MET A 61 -15.45 1.54 5.09
N THR A 62 -16.58 2.07 5.51
CA THR A 62 -17.87 1.51 5.13
C THR A 62 -18.35 2.06 3.78
N ASP A 63 -17.83 3.19 3.37
CA ASP A 63 -18.19 3.83 2.12
C ASP A 63 -17.31 3.29 0.98
N HIS A 64 -17.93 2.55 0.07
CA HIS A 64 -17.19 1.96 -1.05
C HIS A 64 -16.63 3.02 -1.99
N ALA A 65 -17.26 4.18 -2.08
CA ALA A 65 -16.73 5.26 -2.90
C ALA A 65 -15.38 5.74 -2.39
N LEU A 66 -15.20 5.78 -1.07
CA LEU A 66 -13.93 6.16 -0.47
C LEU A 66 -12.88 5.06 -0.65
N GLU A 67 -13.30 3.79 -0.59
CA GLU A 67 -12.39 2.70 -0.89
C GLU A 67 -11.86 2.79 -2.32
N ASP A 68 -12.77 3.03 -3.26
CA ASP A 68 -12.38 3.16 -4.67
C ASP A 68 -11.46 4.37 -4.87
N ALA A 69 -11.75 5.47 -4.19
CA ALA A 69 -10.91 6.66 -4.26
C ALA A 69 -9.51 6.38 -3.73
N LEU A 70 -9.41 5.62 -2.65
CA LEU A 70 -8.11 5.25 -2.09
C LEU A 70 -7.32 4.39 -3.07
N MET A 71 -7.96 3.40 -3.67
CA MET A 71 -7.30 2.53 -4.64
C MET A 71 -6.84 3.32 -5.86
N GLU A 72 -7.63 4.27 -6.31
CA GLU A 72 -7.25 5.13 -7.43
C GLU A 72 -6.03 5.99 -7.08
N GLU A 73 -6.02 6.57 -5.88
CA GLU A 73 -4.88 7.36 -5.42
C GLU A 73 -3.61 6.51 -5.31
N LEU A 74 -3.74 5.29 -4.82
CA LEU A 74 -2.62 4.37 -4.77
C LEU A 74 -2.06 4.11 -6.18
N SER A 75 -2.93 3.90 -7.15
CA SER A 75 -2.50 3.66 -8.51
C SER A 75 -1.79 4.88 -9.09
N LEU A 76 -2.28 6.08 -8.81
CA LEU A 76 -1.64 7.31 -9.26
C LEU A 76 -0.27 7.49 -8.62
N LEU A 77 -0.16 7.20 -7.33
CA LEU A 77 1.12 7.28 -6.62
C LEU A 77 2.11 6.27 -7.18
N ALA A 78 1.64 5.08 -7.50
CA ALA A 78 2.50 4.02 -8.04
C ALA A 78 3.07 4.42 -9.40
N ARG A 79 2.31 5.16 -10.21
CA ARG A 79 2.78 5.61 -11.52
C ARG A 79 3.92 6.59 -11.43
N LYS A 80 4.06 7.28 -10.31
CA LYS A 80 5.15 8.24 -10.11
C LYS A 80 6.46 7.55 -9.79
N ASP A 81 6.41 6.28 -9.47
CA ASP A 81 7.60 5.51 -9.12
C ASP A 81 8.30 5.06 -10.42
N PRO A 82 9.59 5.37 -10.59
CA PRO A 82 10.31 4.94 -11.79
C PRO A 82 10.50 3.43 -11.84
N VAL A 83 10.36 2.74 -10.72
CA VAL A 83 10.42 1.29 -10.66
C VAL A 83 9.01 0.75 -10.86
N HIS A 84 8.93 -0.38 -11.53
CA HIS A 84 7.63 -0.98 -11.79
C HIS A 84 6.93 -1.34 -10.49
N THR A 85 5.90 -0.59 -10.17
CA THR A 85 5.08 -0.77 -8.97
C THR A 85 3.64 -1.02 -9.39
N ARG A 86 3.09 -2.09 -8.89
CA ARG A 86 1.73 -2.49 -9.26
C ARG A 86 0.87 -2.59 -8.02
N ILE A 87 -0.29 -1.98 -8.09
CA ILE A 87 -1.31 -2.09 -7.03
C ILE A 87 -2.27 -3.18 -7.45
N VAL A 88 -2.36 -4.21 -6.63
CA VAL A 88 -3.30 -5.31 -6.84
C VAL A 88 -4.49 -5.08 -5.93
N ASP A 89 -5.62 -5.53 -6.34
CA ASP A 89 -6.86 -5.34 -5.60
C ASP A 89 -6.81 -5.92 -4.19
N ILE A 90 -7.80 -5.52 -3.40
CA ILE A 90 -7.95 -6.00 -2.03
C ILE A 90 -8.05 -7.51 -2.02
N THR A 91 -7.25 -8.14 -1.17
CA THR A 91 -7.26 -9.60 -1.03
C THR A 91 -8.50 -10.06 -0.27
N ALA A 92 -8.69 -11.39 -0.22
CA ALA A 92 -9.80 -11.97 0.54
C ALA A 92 -9.74 -11.61 2.03
N LEU A 93 -8.58 -11.25 2.53
CA LEU A 93 -8.40 -10.85 3.93
C LEU A 93 -8.60 -9.36 4.16
N GLY A 94 -8.96 -8.62 3.12
CA GLY A 94 -9.15 -7.17 3.22
C GLY A 94 -7.86 -6.36 3.15
N LEU A 95 -6.79 -6.99 2.69
CA LEU A 95 -5.49 -6.33 2.59
C LEU A 95 -5.26 -5.84 1.16
N VAL A 96 -4.61 -4.69 1.04
CA VAL A 96 -4.21 -4.20 -0.27
C VAL A 96 -2.82 -4.76 -0.56
N GLU A 97 -2.67 -5.33 -1.74
CA GLU A 97 -1.40 -5.92 -2.14
C GLU A 97 -0.71 -4.98 -3.12
N ILE A 98 0.56 -4.72 -2.84
CA ILE A 98 1.42 -3.92 -3.71
C ILE A 98 2.61 -4.79 -4.09
N THR A 99 2.91 -4.86 -5.38
CA THR A 99 4.12 -5.55 -5.82
C THR A 99 5.05 -4.52 -6.45
N ARG A 100 6.31 -4.60 -6.11
CA ARG A 100 7.30 -3.68 -6.62
C ARG A 100 8.53 -4.45 -7.06
N LYS A 101 8.92 -4.25 -8.31
CA LYS A 101 10.11 -4.91 -8.87
C LYS A 101 11.27 -3.94 -8.81
N LYS A 102 12.36 -4.40 -8.25
CA LYS A 102 13.58 -3.63 -8.22
C LYS A 102 14.13 -3.44 -9.64
N ILE A 103 14.66 -2.26 -9.91
CA ILE A 103 15.34 -2.02 -11.16
C ILE A 103 16.54 -2.96 -11.24
N ARG A 104 16.67 -3.62 -12.38
CA ARG A 104 17.70 -4.62 -12.57
C ARG A 104 19.05 -4.00 -12.79
N GLU A 105 20.03 -4.63 -12.16
CA GLU A 105 21.42 -4.36 -12.43
C GLU A 105 21.82 -4.95 -13.79
N PRO A 106 23.03 -4.68 -14.26
CA PRO A 106 23.55 -5.36 -15.46
C PRO A 106 23.38 -6.86 -15.40
N LEU A 107 23.34 -7.49 -16.55
CA LEU A 107 22.97 -8.88 -16.68
C LEU A 107 23.71 -9.83 -15.74
N ASP A 108 24.97 -9.59 -15.53
CA ASP A 108 25.79 -10.45 -14.67
C ASP A 108 25.33 -10.47 -13.22
N LYS A 109 24.47 -9.56 -12.85
CA LYS A 109 23.97 -9.46 -11.48
C LYS A 109 22.51 -9.89 -11.35
N GLN A 110 21.93 -10.37 -12.41
CA GLN A 110 20.52 -10.72 -12.42
C GLN A 110 20.31 -12.20 -12.22
N LEU A 111 20.83 -12.72 -11.16
CA LEU A 111 20.74 -14.14 -10.92
C LEU A 111 19.57 -14.53 -10.02
N LYS A 112 18.91 -13.57 -9.42
CA LYS A 112 17.79 -13.81 -8.53
C LYS A 112 16.52 -13.24 -9.11
N ILE A 113 15.50 -14.08 -9.19
CA ILE A 113 14.21 -13.70 -9.73
C ILE A 113 13.14 -14.13 -8.75
N CYS A 114 12.25 -13.23 -8.45
CA CYS A 114 11.07 -13.56 -7.65
C CYS A 114 9.88 -13.81 -8.53
#